data_cb00d0ec9591d0ee7da2e1108336ec25
#
_entry.id   cb00d0ec9591d0ee7da2e1108336ec25
#
_cell.length_a   1.000
_cell.length_b   1.000
_cell.length_c   1.000
_cell.angle_alpha   90.00
_cell.angle_beta   90.00
_cell.angle_gamma   90.00
#
_symmetry.space_group_name_H-M   'P 1'
#
loop_
_entity.id
_entity.type
_entity.pdbx_description
1 polymer ?
#
loop_
_entity_poly.entity_id
_entity_poly.type
_entity_poly.pdbx_seq_one_letter_code
_entity_poly.pdbx_strand_id
1 'polypeptide(L)'
;MNGQVIKTIGDKYLVKNNLGKTYSCRLKGNFKIKNIRSTNPVVVGDYVDLSFDLKEIMIVKLLPRKNKIVRKSVNLSKRTHVLASNIDQALLIITLDEPVTSRSFIDRFLVSAHANNVNVVLIFNKQDLLSKELLKKQAFLKKVYQKIGYRVLCVSFLNDDLSMLKEIMKNKLNMISSHS
;
A
#
# COMPACT_ATOMS: atom_id res chain seq x y z
N MET A 1 -1.22 6.51 25.16
CA MET A 1 -0.38 5.37 24.68
C MET A 1 -0.38 5.37 23.16
N ASN A 2 0.76 5.05 22.53
CA ASN A 2 0.90 5.07 21.08
C ASN A 2 0.79 3.67 20.48
N GLY A 3 0.30 3.57 19.26
CA GLY A 3 0.25 2.33 18.52
C GLY A 3 0.10 2.57 17.01
N GLN A 4 0.27 1.50 16.24
CA GLN A 4 0.10 1.52 14.79
C GLN A 4 -1.21 0.83 14.40
N VAL A 5 -1.96 1.45 13.50
CA VAL A 5 -3.18 0.87 12.93
C VAL A 5 -2.78 -0.29 12.00
N ILE A 6 -3.25 -1.49 12.31
CA ILE A 6 -2.96 -2.70 11.53
C ILE A 6 -4.17 -3.22 10.73
N LYS A 7 -5.38 -2.77 11.07
CA LYS A 7 -6.61 -3.13 10.35
C LYS A 7 -7.69 -2.09 10.55
N THR A 8 -8.53 -1.88 9.54
CA THR A 8 -9.74 -1.06 9.60
C THR A 8 -10.95 -1.93 9.28
N ILE A 9 -12.01 -1.87 10.09
CA ILE A 9 -13.24 -2.66 9.95
C ILE A 9 -14.43 -1.75 10.23
N GLY A 10 -15.03 -1.20 9.18
CA GLY A 10 -16.09 -0.21 9.32
C GLY A 10 -15.61 1.01 10.12
N ASP A 11 -16.24 1.28 11.26
CA ASP A 11 -15.90 2.37 12.21
C ASP A 11 -14.85 1.98 13.26
N LYS A 12 -14.37 0.71 13.26
CA LYS A 12 -13.41 0.18 14.22
C LYS A 12 -12.01 0.06 13.59
N TYR A 13 -11.02 0.27 14.45
CA TYR A 13 -9.59 0.19 14.11
C TYR A 13 -8.91 -0.79 15.05
N LEU A 14 -8.12 -1.72 14.51
CA LEU A 14 -7.21 -2.51 15.32
C LEU A 14 -5.86 -1.81 15.36
N VAL A 15 -5.43 -1.49 16.56
CA VAL A 15 -4.16 -0.77 16.82
C VAL A 15 -3.24 -1.67 17.63
N LYS A 16 -2.03 -1.89 17.13
CA LYS A 16 -0.99 -2.67 17.80
C LYS A 16 0.01 -1.73 18.45
N ASN A 17 0.30 -1.90 19.73
CA ASN A 17 1.31 -1.12 20.45
C ASN A 17 2.72 -1.71 20.27
N ASN A 18 3.72 -1.02 20.79
CA ASN A 18 5.14 -1.45 20.72
C ASN A 18 5.44 -2.74 21.49
N LEU A 19 4.56 -3.12 22.42
CA LEU A 19 4.64 -4.38 23.18
C LEU A 19 3.95 -5.55 22.47
N GLY A 20 3.44 -5.32 21.24
CA GLY A 20 2.75 -6.34 20.46
C GLY A 20 1.28 -6.54 20.81
N LYS A 21 0.74 -5.86 21.83
CA LYS A 21 -0.66 -5.97 22.22
C LYS A 21 -1.56 -5.21 21.25
N THR A 22 -2.69 -5.82 20.88
CA THR A 22 -3.67 -5.26 19.95
C THR A 22 -4.91 -4.79 20.70
N TYR A 23 -5.41 -3.61 20.30
CA TYR A 23 -6.58 -2.97 20.85
C TYR A 23 -7.60 -2.68 19.75
N SER A 24 -8.88 -2.93 20.04
CA SER A 24 -9.98 -2.48 19.20
C SER A 24 -10.40 -1.08 19.63
N CYS A 25 -10.31 -0.12 18.72
CA CYS A 25 -10.50 1.30 19.02
C CYS A 25 -11.53 1.91 18.08
N ARG A 26 -12.12 3.04 18.48
CA ARG A 26 -12.91 3.93 17.62
C ARG A 26 -12.29 5.31 17.56
N LEU A 27 -12.70 6.12 16.58
CA LEU A 27 -12.34 7.53 16.54
C LEU A 27 -13.14 8.30 17.59
N LYS A 28 -12.50 9.19 18.33
CA LYS A 28 -13.20 10.12 19.21
C LYS A 28 -14.09 11.05 18.38
N GLY A 29 -15.36 11.25 18.77
CA GLY A 29 -16.37 11.98 17.99
C GLY A 29 -15.96 13.39 17.54
N ASN A 30 -15.11 14.08 18.31
CA ASN A 30 -14.54 15.40 17.97
C ASN A 30 -13.20 15.31 17.24
N PHE A 31 -12.88 14.18 16.59
CA PHE A 31 -11.62 13.97 15.87
C PHE A 31 -11.59 14.83 14.59
N LYS A 32 -11.41 16.15 14.78
CA LYS A 32 -11.20 17.10 13.69
C LYS A 32 -9.75 17.00 13.24
N ILE A 33 -9.52 16.24 12.19
CA ILE A 33 -8.23 16.23 11.50
C ILE A 33 -8.15 17.52 10.70
N LYS A 34 -7.49 18.54 11.27
CA LYS A 34 -7.20 19.79 10.55
C LYS A 34 -6.46 19.44 9.27
N ASN A 35 -6.99 19.90 8.11
CA ASN A 35 -6.38 19.80 6.78
C ASN A 35 -6.33 18.41 6.11
N ILE A 36 -7.02 17.38 6.57
CA ILE A 36 -7.10 16.12 5.83
C ILE A 36 -8.28 16.16 4.86
N ARG A 37 -7.98 16.42 3.58
CA ARG A 37 -8.92 16.30 2.45
C ARG A 37 -9.08 14.83 2.01
N SER A 38 -9.14 13.89 2.95
CA SER A 38 -9.29 12.47 2.69
C SER A 38 -10.66 11.97 3.14
N THR A 39 -11.21 10.99 2.43
CA THR A 39 -12.43 10.28 2.83
C THR A 39 -12.20 9.41 4.06
N ASN A 40 -10.97 8.90 4.25
CA ASN A 40 -10.57 8.08 5.38
C ASN A 40 -9.58 8.87 6.26
N PRO A 41 -10.00 9.34 7.42
CA PRO A 41 -9.12 10.12 8.29
C PRO A 41 -7.94 9.31 8.84
N VAL A 42 -8.17 8.04 9.16
CA VAL A 42 -7.17 7.10 9.67
C VAL A 42 -7.15 5.86 8.77
N VAL A 43 -5.96 5.39 8.44
CA VAL A 43 -5.74 4.24 7.55
C VAL A 43 -4.74 3.26 8.16
N VAL A 44 -4.65 2.06 7.58
CA VAL A 44 -3.63 1.08 7.97
C VAL A 44 -2.23 1.67 7.79
N GLY A 45 -1.37 1.45 8.77
CA GLY A 45 -0.02 2.02 8.85
C GLY A 45 0.08 3.31 9.66
N ASP A 46 -1.02 4.00 9.92
CA ASP A 46 -0.99 5.22 10.74
C ASP A 46 -0.54 4.96 12.17
N TYR A 47 0.31 5.83 12.69
CA TYR A 47 0.61 5.90 14.12
C TYR A 47 -0.39 6.84 14.80
N VAL A 48 -0.94 6.38 15.92
CA VAL A 48 -2.02 7.06 16.62
C VAL A 48 -1.79 7.06 18.13
N ASP A 49 -2.31 8.11 18.79
CA ASP A 49 -2.42 8.15 20.25
C ASP A 49 -3.78 7.61 20.68
N LEU A 50 -3.76 6.72 21.68
CA LEU A 50 -4.92 6.10 22.28
C LEU A 50 -5.21 6.71 23.66
N SER A 51 -6.49 6.96 23.93
CA SER A 51 -7.04 7.24 25.26
C SER A 51 -7.85 6.03 25.73
N PHE A 52 -7.68 5.67 26.98
CA PHE A 52 -8.41 4.60 27.64
C PHE A 52 -9.48 5.24 28.54
N ASP A 53 -10.72 4.99 28.20
CA ASP A 53 -11.87 5.32 29.05
C ASP A 53 -12.47 4.02 29.59
N LEU A 54 -13.26 4.11 30.68
CA LEU A 54 -13.87 2.95 31.35
C LEU A 54 -14.72 2.08 30.40
N LYS A 55 -15.23 2.66 29.32
CA LYS A 55 -16.13 1.98 28.37
C LYS A 55 -15.49 1.62 27.02
N GLU A 56 -14.54 2.41 26.54
CA GLU A 56 -14.00 2.25 25.17
C GLU A 56 -12.57 2.78 25.06
N ILE A 57 -11.81 2.21 24.13
CA ILE A 57 -10.50 2.72 23.74
C ILE A 57 -10.68 3.58 22.49
N MET A 58 -10.19 4.82 22.56
CA MET A 58 -10.39 5.80 21.51
C MET A 58 -9.09 6.29 20.90
N ILE A 59 -9.07 6.46 19.58
CA ILE A 59 -8.04 7.20 18.88
C ILE A 59 -8.31 8.69 19.09
N VAL A 60 -7.36 9.39 19.70
CA VAL A 60 -7.49 10.82 20.05
C VAL A 60 -6.58 11.71 19.22
N LYS A 61 -5.53 11.13 18.59
CA LYS A 61 -4.60 11.88 17.75
C LYS A 61 -4.02 11.00 16.65
N LEU A 62 -3.89 11.57 15.46
CA LEU A 62 -3.10 11.01 14.35
C LEU A 62 -1.71 11.65 14.38
N LEU A 63 -0.67 10.81 14.38
CA LEU A 63 0.70 11.27 14.31
C LEU A 63 1.12 11.58 12.86
N PRO A 64 2.15 12.40 12.62
CA PRO A 64 2.63 12.72 11.29
C PRO A 64 2.98 11.47 10.48
N ARG A 65 2.54 11.42 9.24
CA ARG A 65 2.85 10.35 8.30
C ARG A 65 4.21 10.57 7.66
N LYS A 66 5.08 9.56 7.66
CA LYS A 66 6.34 9.54 6.92
C LYS A 66 6.08 9.54 5.40
N ASN A 67 5.13 8.72 4.98
CA ASN A 67 4.68 8.58 3.59
C ASN A 67 3.26 8.04 3.52
N LYS A 68 2.69 7.98 2.33
CA LYS A 68 1.36 7.42 2.09
C LYS A 68 1.19 7.01 0.62
N ILE A 69 0.32 6.05 0.34
CA ILE A 69 -0.19 5.79 -1.01
C ILE A 69 -1.60 6.36 -1.13
N VAL A 70 -1.82 7.13 -2.19
CA VAL A 70 -3.11 7.76 -2.45
C VAL A 70 -3.70 7.30 -3.77
N ARG A 71 -5.00 7.11 -3.79
CA ARG A 71 -5.80 6.91 -5.00
C ARG A 71 -6.66 8.16 -5.21
N LYS A 72 -6.54 8.77 -6.39
CA LYS A 72 -7.40 9.89 -6.75
C LYS A 72 -8.81 9.36 -7.01
N SER A 73 -9.83 9.92 -6.36
CA SER A 73 -11.22 9.57 -6.65
C SER A 73 -11.62 10.14 -8.00
N VAL A 74 -12.22 9.32 -8.85
CA VAL A 74 -12.69 9.74 -10.19
C VAL A 74 -13.86 10.71 -10.08
N ASN A 75 -14.71 10.54 -9.07
CA ASN A 75 -16.00 11.25 -8.95
C ASN A 75 -15.99 12.41 -7.93
N LEU A 76 -14.93 12.59 -7.16
CA LEU A 76 -14.84 13.63 -6.13
C LEU A 76 -13.58 14.46 -6.41
N SER A 77 -13.70 15.45 -7.24
CA SER A 77 -12.60 16.26 -7.81
C SER A 77 -11.62 16.90 -6.79
N LYS A 78 -11.92 16.87 -5.49
CA LYS A 78 -11.09 17.50 -4.44
C LYS A 78 -10.67 16.56 -3.31
N ARG A 79 -11.07 15.28 -3.29
CA ARG A 79 -10.74 14.36 -2.20
C ARG A 79 -9.81 13.24 -2.68
N THR A 80 -8.76 13.00 -1.95
CA THR A 80 -7.87 11.85 -2.15
C THR A 80 -8.25 10.73 -1.19
N HIS A 81 -8.22 9.50 -1.66
CA HIS A 81 -8.39 8.32 -0.81
C HIS A 81 -7.00 7.79 -0.45
N VAL A 82 -6.63 7.88 0.83
CA VAL A 82 -5.38 7.29 1.31
C VAL A 82 -5.62 5.79 1.48
N LEU A 83 -4.78 4.96 0.87
CA LEU A 83 -4.88 3.50 0.92
C LEU A 83 -4.08 2.93 2.10
N ALA A 84 -2.86 3.43 2.30
CA ALA A 84 -1.97 3.05 3.40
C ALA A 84 -0.99 4.18 3.68
N SER A 85 -0.37 4.15 4.86
CA SER A 85 0.64 5.12 5.29
C SER A 85 1.80 4.45 6.01
N ASN A 86 2.92 5.18 6.16
CA ASN A 86 4.10 4.74 6.89
C ASN A 86 4.62 3.37 6.45
N ILE A 87 4.51 3.08 5.14
CA ILE A 87 4.98 1.83 4.54
C ILE A 87 6.44 1.96 4.09
N ASP A 88 7.17 0.84 4.10
CA ASP A 88 8.55 0.82 3.65
C ASP A 88 8.66 0.66 2.14
N GLN A 89 7.72 -0.09 1.55
CA GLN A 89 7.63 -0.25 0.09
C GLN A 89 6.24 -0.71 -0.36
N ALA A 90 5.91 -0.41 -1.63
CA ALA A 90 4.76 -0.95 -2.34
C ALA A 90 5.21 -2.02 -3.35
N LEU A 91 4.50 -3.14 -3.38
CA LEU A 91 4.68 -4.21 -4.36
C LEU A 91 3.54 -4.09 -5.36
N LEU A 92 3.83 -3.66 -6.59
CA LEU A 92 2.84 -3.56 -7.65
C LEU A 92 2.85 -4.85 -8.47
N ILE A 93 1.78 -5.63 -8.35
CA ILE A 93 1.58 -6.86 -9.11
C ILE A 93 1.03 -6.48 -10.49
N ILE A 94 1.72 -6.93 -11.53
CA ILE A 94 1.44 -6.65 -12.93
C ILE A 94 1.19 -7.97 -13.65
N THR A 95 0.13 -8.03 -14.42
CA THR A 95 -0.15 -9.13 -15.35
C THR A 95 -0.26 -8.58 -16.77
N LEU A 96 0.34 -9.27 -17.73
CA LEU A 96 0.32 -8.88 -19.16
C LEU A 96 -0.80 -9.56 -19.95
N ASP A 97 -1.42 -10.53 -19.30
CA ASP A 97 -2.61 -11.24 -19.76
C ASP A 97 -3.65 -11.22 -18.62
N GLU A 98 -4.70 -11.98 -18.71
CA GLU A 98 -5.90 -11.97 -17.86
C GLU A 98 -5.66 -11.87 -16.33
N PRO A 99 -6.03 -10.72 -15.73
CA PRO A 99 -6.45 -9.44 -16.33
C PRO A 99 -5.24 -8.62 -16.80
N VAL A 100 -5.37 -7.88 -17.90
CA VAL A 100 -4.29 -7.05 -18.42
C VAL A 100 -4.09 -5.79 -17.56
N THR A 101 -2.91 -5.62 -17.00
CA THR A 101 -2.50 -4.36 -16.35
C THR A 101 -2.03 -3.36 -17.39
N SER A 102 -2.75 -2.26 -17.55
CA SER A 102 -2.39 -1.24 -18.55
C SER A 102 -1.11 -0.51 -18.13
N ARG A 103 -0.27 -0.16 -19.12
CA ARG A 103 0.95 0.62 -18.89
C ARG A 103 0.64 1.96 -18.20
N SER A 104 -0.43 2.63 -18.62
CA SER A 104 -0.85 3.90 -18.00
C SER A 104 -1.23 3.76 -16.52
N PHE A 105 -1.71 2.60 -16.09
CA PHE A 105 -1.94 2.32 -14.68
C PHE A 105 -0.63 2.20 -13.91
N ILE A 106 0.34 1.44 -14.47
CA ILE A 106 1.67 1.28 -13.87
C ILE A 106 2.33 2.66 -13.71
N ASP A 107 2.40 3.44 -14.78
CA ASP A 107 3.06 4.76 -14.77
C ASP A 107 2.40 5.73 -13.78
N ARG A 108 1.06 5.79 -13.74
CA ARG A 108 0.34 6.61 -12.75
C ARG A 108 0.58 6.17 -11.31
N PHE A 109 0.65 4.86 -11.06
CA PHE A 109 0.96 4.34 -9.73
C PHE A 109 2.37 4.76 -9.30
N LEU A 110 3.37 4.61 -10.19
CA LEU A 110 4.76 4.98 -9.93
C LEU A 110 4.90 6.48 -9.64
N VAL A 111 4.26 7.34 -10.44
CA VAL A 111 4.27 8.79 -10.22
C VAL A 111 3.64 9.14 -8.86
N SER A 112 2.50 8.53 -8.52
CA SER A 112 1.83 8.75 -7.24
C SER A 112 2.67 8.29 -6.05
N ALA A 113 3.33 7.13 -6.16
CA ALA A 113 4.20 6.59 -5.13
C ALA A 113 5.44 7.48 -4.93
N HIS A 114 6.10 7.87 -6.03
CA HIS A 114 7.26 8.76 -6.00
C HIS A 114 6.95 10.11 -5.35
N ALA A 115 5.83 10.74 -5.75
CA ALA A 115 5.37 12.01 -5.17
C ALA A 115 5.05 11.95 -3.67
N ASN A 116 4.90 10.74 -3.11
CA ASN A 116 4.62 10.51 -1.69
C ASN A 116 5.77 9.76 -0.97
N ASN A 117 6.97 9.72 -1.54
CA ASN A 117 8.16 9.08 -0.97
C ASN A 117 7.97 7.59 -0.64
N VAL A 118 7.32 6.84 -1.54
CA VAL A 118 7.14 5.40 -1.40
C VAL A 118 7.97 4.67 -2.45
N ASN A 119 8.84 3.78 -2.00
CA ASN A 119 9.58 2.88 -2.86
C ASN A 119 8.64 1.84 -3.49
N VAL A 120 8.84 1.53 -4.78
CA VAL A 120 8.02 0.55 -5.49
C VAL A 120 8.89 -0.57 -6.05
N VAL A 121 8.43 -1.81 -5.86
CA VAL A 121 8.93 -2.99 -6.54
C VAL A 121 7.85 -3.45 -7.53
N LEU A 122 8.22 -3.59 -8.80
CA LEU A 122 7.34 -4.09 -9.84
C LEU A 122 7.47 -5.62 -9.94
N ILE A 123 6.34 -6.32 -9.94
CA ILE A 123 6.30 -7.78 -9.97
C ILE A 123 5.43 -8.19 -11.15
N PHE A 124 6.05 -8.61 -12.25
CA PHE A 124 5.34 -9.24 -13.36
C PHE A 124 5.04 -10.68 -12.99
N ASN A 125 3.77 -10.95 -12.71
CA ASN A 125 3.29 -12.27 -12.32
C ASN A 125 2.73 -13.06 -13.51
N LYS A 126 2.51 -14.37 -13.32
CA LYS A 126 1.96 -15.31 -14.31
C LYS A 126 2.85 -15.47 -15.55
N GLN A 127 4.18 -15.38 -15.40
CA GLN A 127 5.09 -15.54 -16.54
C GLN A 127 5.00 -16.91 -17.21
N ASP A 128 4.58 -17.91 -16.48
CA ASP A 128 4.34 -19.29 -16.94
C ASP A 128 3.19 -19.41 -17.96
N LEU A 129 2.27 -18.47 -17.97
CA LEU A 129 1.12 -18.45 -18.88
C LEU A 129 1.34 -17.58 -20.13
N LEU A 130 2.46 -16.86 -20.21
CA LEU A 130 2.68 -15.90 -21.28
C LEU A 130 3.11 -16.56 -22.61
N SER A 131 2.51 -16.09 -23.70
CA SER A 131 2.96 -16.41 -25.06
C SER A 131 4.38 -15.88 -25.32
N LYS A 132 5.04 -16.40 -26.35
CA LYS A 132 6.38 -15.92 -26.78
C LYS A 132 6.40 -14.41 -27.05
N GLU A 133 5.31 -13.86 -27.58
CA GLU A 133 5.18 -12.43 -27.86
C GLU A 133 5.07 -11.62 -26.54
N LEU A 134 4.23 -12.06 -25.60
CA LEU A 134 4.08 -11.43 -24.30
C LEU A 134 5.35 -11.53 -23.45
N LEU A 135 6.12 -12.60 -23.55
CA LEU A 135 7.44 -12.70 -22.93
C LEU A 135 8.43 -11.66 -23.47
N LYS A 136 8.44 -11.40 -24.79
CA LYS A 136 9.23 -10.31 -25.38
C LYS A 136 8.80 -8.95 -24.85
N LYS A 137 7.49 -8.71 -24.77
CA LYS A 137 6.92 -7.48 -24.18
C LYS A 137 7.29 -7.32 -22.71
N GLN A 138 7.22 -8.39 -21.91
CA GLN A 138 7.66 -8.41 -20.51
C GLN A 138 9.14 -8.03 -20.39
N ALA A 139 10.01 -8.65 -21.17
CA ALA A 139 11.44 -8.38 -21.18
C ALA A 139 11.75 -6.92 -21.55
N PHE A 140 11.03 -6.35 -22.52
CA PHE A 140 11.14 -4.95 -22.89
C PHE A 140 10.73 -4.03 -21.73
N LEU A 141 9.56 -4.24 -21.15
CA LEU A 141 9.07 -3.42 -20.01
C LEU A 141 9.99 -3.53 -18.79
N LYS A 142 10.49 -4.73 -18.49
CA LYS A 142 11.49 -4.94 -17.43
C LYS A 142 12.70 -4.04 -17.63
N LYS A 143 13.29 -4.06 -18.83
CA LYS A 143 14.45 -3.20 -19.18
C LYS A 143 14.14 -1.71 -19.01
N VAL A 144 12.96 -1.27 -19.48
CA VAL A 144 12.53 0.14 -19.36
C VAL A 144 12.46 0.56 -17.89
N TYR A 145 11.75 -0.18 -17.05
CA TYR A 145 11.58 0.20 -15.65
C TYR A 145 12.87 0.04 -14.84
N GLN A 146 13.71 -0.94 -15.14
CA GLN A 146 15.02 -1.07 -14.51
C GLN A 146 15.95 0.10 -14.86
N LYS A 147 15.92 0.58 -16.12
CA LYS A 147 16.73 1.72 -16.57
C LYS A 147 16.40 3.02 -15.82
N ILE A 148 15.14 3.19 -15.39
CA ILE A 148 14.71 4.35 -14.61
C ILE A 148 14.76 4.11 -13.10
N GLY A 149 15.41 3.02 -12.65
CA GLY A 149 15.77 2.79 -11.26
C GLY A 149 14.81 1.91 -10.45
N TYR A 150 13.76 1.34 -11.05
CA TYR A 150 12.85 0.46 -10.32
C TYR A 150 13.38 -0.97 -10.24
N ARG A 151 13.19 -1.61 -9.08
CA ARG A 151 13.39 -3.06 -8.95
C ARG A 151 12.25 -3.79 -9.63
N VAL A 152 12.58 -4.74 -10.50
CA VAL A 152 11.60 -5.51 -11.30
C VAL A 152 11.86 -6.99 -11.14
N LEU A 153 10.84 -7.75 -10.74
CA LEU A 153 10.81 -9.20 -10.71
C LEU A 153 9.85 -9.73 -11.77
N CYS A 154 10.17 -10.88 -12.37
CA CYS A 154 9.26 -11.64 -13.20
C CYS A 154 9.13 -13.02 -12.56
N VAL A 155 7.92 -13.41 -12.23
CA VAL A 155 7.64 -14.63 -11.44
C VAL A 155 6.31 -15.27 -11.84
N SER A 156 6.16 -16.53 -11.51
CA SER A 156 4.86 -17.19 -11.33
C SER A 156 4.66 -17.46 -9.84
N PHE A 157 3.64 -16.89 -9.22
CA PHE A 157 3.37 -17.13 -7.80
C PHE A 157 2.99 -18.58 -7.49
N LEU A 158 2.58 -19.35 -8.51
CA LEU A 158 2.21 -20.74 -8.36
C LEU A 158 3.38 -21.70 -8.56
N ASN A 159 4.29 -21.38 -9.50
CA ASN A 159 5.26 -22.34 -10.02
C ASN A 159 6.72 -22.01 -9.68
N ASP A 160 7.03 -20.73 -9.34
CA ASP A 160 8.42 -20.32 -9.09
C ASP A 160 8.78 -20.36 -7.60
N ASP A 161 10.07 -20.50 -7.31
CA ASP A 161 10.61 -20.22 -5.98
C ASP A 161 10.54 -18.71 -5.69
N LEU A 162 9.82 -18.37 -4.63
CA LEU A 162 9.61 -17.00 -4.19
C LEU A 162 10.60 -16.53 -3.11
N SER A 163 11.71 -17.23 -2.93
CA SER A 163 12.72 -16.90 -1.90
C SER A 163 13.25 -15.48 -2.03
N MET A 164 13.55 -15.03 -3.26
CA MET A 164 13.99 -13.65 -3.54
C MET A 164 12.89 -12.63 -3.18
N LEU A 165 11.63 -12.91 -3.48
CA LEU A 165 10.52 -12.02 -3.12
C LEU A 165 10.35 -11.95 -1.59
N LYS A 166 10.42 -13.09 -0.91
CA LYS A 166 10.37 -13.15 0.57
C LYS A 166 11.49 -12.33 1.20
N GLU A 167 12.71 -12.43 0.68
CA GLU A 167 13.86 -11.65 1.19
C GLU A 167 13.67 -10.13 0.96
N ILE A 168 13.13 -9.72 -0.19
CA ILE A 168 12.81 -8.30 -0.47
C ILE A 168 11.77 -7.77 0.52
N MET A 169 10.82 -8.59 0.94
CA MET A 169 9.73 -8.23 1.85
C MET A 169 10.11 -8.29 3.33
N LYS A 170 11.17 -9.03 3.66
CA LYS A 170 11.58 -9.32 5.04
C LYS A 170 11.86 -8.05 5.84
N ASN A 171 11.35 -8.00 7.07
CA ASN A 171 11.51 -6.88 8.01
C ASN A 171 11.00 -5.53 7.48
N LYS A 172 10.04 -5.53 6.56
CA LYS A 172 9.44 -4.33 5.99
C LYS A 172 7.92 -4.36 6.09
N LEU A 173 7.33 -3.19 6.27
CA LEU A 173 5.90 -3.00 6.09
C LEU A 173 5.61 -2.84 4.59
N ASN A 174 5.06 -3.91 4.02
CA ASN A 174 4.80 -4.00 2.59
C ASN A 174 3.33 -3.72 2.29
N MET A 175 3.05 -2.88 1.29
CA MET A 175 1.73 -2.75 0.69
C MET A 175 1.71 -3.50 -0.64
N ILE A 176 0.75 -4.40 -0.82
CA ILE A 176 0.53 -5.09 -2.09
C ILE A 176 -0.62 -4.40 -2.82
N SER A 177 -0.42 -4.10 -4.10
CA SER A 177 -1.42 -3.52 -4.99
C SER A 177 -1.42 -4.22 -6.33
N SER A 178 -2.61 -4.37 -6.92
CA SER A 178 -2.79 -4.90 -8.27
C SER A 178 -3.90 -4.14 -8.98
N HIS A 179 -3.96 -4.27 -10.31
CA HIS A 179 -5.13 -3.89 -11.11
C HIS A 179 -6.03 -5.12 -11.22
N SER A 180 -7.27 -4.98 -10.80
CA SER A 180 -8.34 -5.98 -10.96
C SER A 180 -9.35 -5.50 -11.98
#